data_fcc2d6f09d87d13de59860aca53500d4
#
_entry.id   fcc2d6f09d87d13de59860aca53500d4
#
_cell.length_a   1.000
_cell.length_b   1.000
_cell.length_c   1.000
_cell.angle_alpha   90.00
_cell.angle_beta   90.00
_cell.angle_gamma   90.00
#
_symmetry.space_group_name_H-M   'P 1'
#
loop_
_entity.id
_entity.type
_entity.pdbx_description
1 polymer ?
#
loop_
_entity_poly.entity_id
_entity_poly.type
_entity_poly.pdbx_seq_one_letter_code
_entity_poly.pdbx_strand_id
1 'polypeptide(L)'
;MNREHHILIIAKNTNGIVARIMSLFNRRGYFVKKMSAGVTNKEGYARLTLTVDGDKESLDQIQKQVYKIIDVVKVKIFPEKDVIRRELMLLKVKADEETRSQIVQIANIYRGNILDVSPKSLVIELTGDIEKLRGFIGMMSNYGILEIAKTGIVAMSRGEKM
;
A
#
# COMPACT_ATOMS: atom_id res chain seq x y z
N MET A 1 -4.31 8.94 20.00
CA MET A 1 -4.80 8.22 18.81
C MET A 1 -3.59 7.84 17.97
N ASN A 2 -3.29 6.55 17.85
CA ASN A 2 -2.24 6.08 16.93
C ASN A 2 -2.70 6.35 15.50
N ARG A 3 -1.99 7.25 14.81
CA ARG A 3 -2.25 7.55 13.39
C ARG A 3 -1.35 6.68 12.52
N GLU A 4 -1.88 6.29 11.36
CA GLU A 4 -1.08 5.61 10.34
C GLU A 4 -0.12 6.60 9.67
N HIS A 5 1.12 6.22 9.60
CA HIS A 5 2.18 6.98 8.93
C HIS A 5 2.84 6.17 7.83
N HIS A 6 3.30 6.86 6.81
CA HIS A 6 3.99 6.25 5.69
C HIS A 6 5.45 6.68 5.70
N ILE A 7 6.34 5.69 5.67
CA ILE A 7 7.80 5.88 5.71
C ILE A 7 8.38 5.43 4.38
N LEU A 8 9.10 6.30 3.73
CA LEU A 8 9.93 5.98 2.58
C LEU A 8 11.33 5.61 3.06
N ILE A 9 11.84 4.49 2.57
CA ILE A 9 13.23 4.07 2.76
C ILE A 9 13.83 3.82 1.39
N ILE A 10 14.97 4.46 1.09
CA ILE A 10 15.81 4.15 -0.06
C ILE A 10 17.06 3.48 0.47
N ALA A 11 17.41 2.33 -0.08
CA ALA A 11 18.58 1.56 0.33
C ALA A 11 19.28 0.96 -0.90
N LYS A 12 20.57 0.62 -0.77
CA LYS A 12 21.25 -0.21 -1.77
C LYS A 12 20.52 -1.56 -1.87
N ASN A 13 20.26 -2.00 -3.08
CA ASN A 13 19.54 -3.24 -3.36
C ASN A 13 20.45 -4.46 -3.18
N THR A 14 20.87 -4.71 -1.95
CA THR A 14 21.73 -5.83 -1.56
C THR A 14 20.88 -6.98 -1.03
N ASN A 15 21.39 -8.21 -1.14
CA ASN A 15 20.70 -9.37 -0.60
C ASN A 15 20.39 -9.21 0.89
N GLY A 16 19.14 -9.46 1.27
CA GLY A 16 18.68 -9.41 2.65
C GLY A 16 18.41 -7.99 3.19
N ILE A 17 18.48 -6.91 2.37
CA ILE A 17 18.22 -5.55 2.86
C ILE A 17 16.83 -5.41 3.45
N VAL A 18 15.80 -5.96 2.79
CA VAL A 18 14.41 -5.95 3.28
C VAL A 18 14.31 -6.70 4.61
N ALA A 19 14.92 -7.88 4.70
CA ALA A 19 14.91 -8.69 5.93
C ALA A 19 15.60 -7.95 7.10
N ARG A 20 16.72 -7.25 6.85
CA ARG A 20 17.42 -6.45 7.87
C ARG A 20 16.56 -5.29 8.38
N ILE A 21 15.89 -4.58 7.45
CA ILE A 21 14.97 -3.50 7.82
C ILE A 21 13.82 -4.07 8.66
N MET A 22 13.15 -5.13 8.21
CA MET A 22 12.03 -5.74 8.92
C MET A 22 12.44 -6.31 10.29
N SER A 23 13.63 -6.90 10.40
CA SER A 23 14.17 -7.38 11.68
C SER A 23 14.38 -6.24 12.69
N LEU A 24 14.77 -5.04 12.21
CA LEU A 24 14.89 -3.86 13.08
C LEU A 24 13.52 -3.43 13.61
N PHE A 25 12.49 -3.36 12.74
CA PHE A 25 11.13 -3.04 13.17
C PHE A 25 10.62 -4.03 14.21
N ASN A 26 10.77 -5.34 13.96
CA ASN A 26 10.34 -6.39 14.89
C ASN A 26 11.04 -6.31 16.25
N ARG A 27 12.36 -6.14 16.27
CA ARG A 27 13.14 -6.03 17.54
C ARG A 27 12.75 -4.81 18.36
N ARG A 28 12.25 -3.75 17.73
CA ARG A 28 11.83 -2.52 18.40
C ARG A 28 10.33 -2.48 18.71
N GLY A 29 9.61 -3.56 18.37
CA GLY A 29 8.16 -3.65 18.61
C GLY A 29 7.33 -2.74 17.70
N TYR A 30 7.88 -2.28 16.57
CA TYR A 30 7.14 -1.48 15.59
C TYR A 30 6.35 -2.40 14.67
N PHE A 31 5.04 -2.23 14.64
CA PHE A 31 4.17 -3.01 13.78
C PHE A 31 4.07 -2.40 12.37
N VAL A 32 4.50 -3.15 11.37
CA VAL A 32 4.36 -2.76 9.95
C VAL A 32 3.07 -3.35 9.41
N LYS A 33 2.08 -2.51 9.13
CA LYS A 33 0.77 -2.91 8.59
C LYS A 33 0.82 -3.28 7.12
N LYS A 34 1.58 -2.49 6.34
CA LYS A 34 1.69 -2.65 4.89
C LYS A 34 3.10 -2.33 4.44
N MET A 35 3.55 -3.01 3.40
CA MET A 35 4.83 -2.77 2.77
C MET A 35 4.68 -2.86 1.25
N SER A 36 5.28 -1.91 0.55
CA SER A 36 5.52 -1.98 -0.87
C SER A 36 7.03 -1.81 -1.12
N ALA A 37 7.61 -2.68 -1.93
CA ALA A 37 9.03 -2.65 -2.26
C ALA A 37 9.23 -2.77 -3.76
N GLY A 38 10.20 -2.05 -4.31
CA GLY A 38 10.54 -2.08 -5.72
C GLY A 38 11.90 -1.43 -5.98
N VAL A 39 12.33 -1.51 -7.23
CA VAL A 39 13.54 -0.81 -7.69
C VAL A 39 13.27 0.68 -7.88
N THR A 40 14.34 1.48 -7.90
CA THR A 40 14.26 2.92 -8.19
C THR A 40 14.73 3.19 -9.62
N ASN A 41 14.60 4.44 -10.08
CA ASN A 41 15.20 4.92 -11.32
C ASN A 41 16.74 4.93 -11.28
N LYS A 42 17.34 4.83 -10.10
CA LYS A 42 18.79 4.71 -9.90
C LYS A 42 19.15 3.24 -9.76
N GLU A 43 19.94 2.72 -10.68
CA GLU A 43 20.40 1.34 -10.66
C GLU A 43 21.10 1.00 -9.33
N GLY A 44 20.87 -0.22 -8.83
CA GLY A 44 21.45 -0.72 -7.58
C GLY A 44 20.73 -0.21 -6.31
N TYR A 45 19.60 0.49 -6.43
CA TYR A 45 18.82 0.97 -5.29
C TYR A 45 17.40 0.41 -5.26
N ALA A 46 16.94 0.07 -4.07
CA ALA A 46 15.57 -0.32 -3.76
C ALA A 46 14.84 0.81 -3.02
N ARG A 47 13.53 0.87 -3.25
CA ARG A 47 12.60 1.77 -2.57
C ARG A 47 11.59 0.94 -1.81
N LEU A 48 11.45 1.20 -0.51
CA LEU A 48 10.40 0.62 0.33
C LEU A 48 9.48 1.74 0.81
N THR A 49 8.18 1.47 0.80
CA THR A 49 7.18 2.31 1.47
C THR A 49 6.51 1.45 2.53
N LEU A 50 6.65 1.84 3.78
CA LEU A 50 6.08 1.13 4.94
C LEU A 50 4.92 1.94 5.51
N THR A 51 3.84 1.28 5.90
CA THR A 51 2.77 1.86 6.71
C THR A 51 2.90 1.34 8.13
N VAL A 52 3.04 2.24 9.09
CA VAL A 52 3.21 1.95 10.50
C VAL A 52 2.24 2.77 11.36
N ASP A 53 1.88 2.25 12.53
CA ASP A 53 1.24 3.05 13.57
C ASP A 53 2.29 3.65 14.50
N GLY A 54 2.05 4.86 14.93
CA GLY A 54 2.92 5.50 15.92
C GLY A 54 2.53 6.94 16.21
N ASP A 55 3.13 7.47 17.24
CA ASP A 55 3.17 8.89 17.52
C ASP A 55 4.45 9.53 16.95
N LYS A 56 4.57 10.83 17.07
CA LYS A 56 5.71 11.57 16.53
C LYS A 56 7.05 11.11 17.10
N GLU A 57 7.10 10.79 18.38
CA GLU A 57 8.32 10.36 19.05
C GLU A 57 8.78 8.99 18.54
N SER A 58 7.84 8.03 18.41
CA SER A 58 8.10 6.71 17.82
C SER A 58 8.62 6.83 16.39
N LEU A 59 8.04 7.72 15.57
CA LEU A 59 8.48 7.95 14.21
C LEU A 59 9.89 8.51 14.11
N ASP A 60 10.23 9.48 14.97
CA ASP A 60 11.58 10.04 15.03
C ASP A 60 12.61 8.97 15.45
N GLN A 61 12.23 8.09 16.37
CA GLN A 61 13.06 6.96 16.77
C GLN A 61 13.23 5.95 15.62
N ILE A 62 12.15 5.58 14.93
CA ILE A 62 12.20 4.69 13.76
C ILE A 62 13.18 5.26 12.74
N GLN A 63 13.04 6.53 12.38
CA GLN A 63 13.88 7.19 11.39
C GLN A 63 15.36 7.10 11.77
N LYS A 64 15.71 7.46 13.01
CA LYS A 64 17.09 7.39 13.53
C LYS A 64 17.66 5.97 13.52
N GLN A 65 16.84 4.96 13.85
CA GLN A 65 17.30 3.58 13.89
C GLN A 65 17.48 2.98 12.49
N VAL A 66 16.58 3.29 11.55
CA VAL A 66 16.68 2.81 10.17
C VAL A 66 17.91 3.41 9.48
N TYR A 67 18.26 4.66 9.75
CA TYR A 67 19.49 5.28 9.23
C TYR A 67 20.78 4.59 9.70
N LYS A 68 20.77 3.81 10.78
CA LYS A 68 21.96 3.06 11.23
C LYS A 68 22.26 1.81 10.39
N ILE A 69 21.32 1.41 9.53
CA ILE A 69 21.55 0.30 8.59
C ILE A 69 22.45 0.82 7.47
N ILE A 70 23.64 0.22 7.30
CA ILE A 70 24.73 0.69 6.42
C ILE A 70 24.25 0.95 4.99
N ASP A 71 23.37 0.10 4.46
CA ASP A 71 22.89 0.21 3.07
C ASP A 71 21.75 1.22 2.89
N VAL A 72 21.20 1.79 3.97
CA VAL A 72 20.13 2.78 3.91
C VAL A 72 20.71 4.15 3.60
N VAL A 73 20.21 4.77 2.53
CA VAL A 73 20.70 6.09 2.06
C VAL A 73 19.70 7.22 2.31
N LYS A 74 18.41 6.89 2.44
CA LYS A 74 17.36 7.88 2.71
C LYS A 74 16.23 7.27 3.52
N VAL A 75 15.77 8.00 4.52
CA VAL A 75 14.53 7.72 5.25
C VAL A 75 13.72 9.01 5.29
N LYS A 76 12.46 8.94 4.89
CA LYS A 76 11.55 10.09 4.90
C LYS A 76 10.20 9.65 5.43
N ILE A 77 9.72 10.35 6.44
CA ILE A 77 8.34 10.22 6.90
C ILE A 77 7.50 11.16 6.05
N PHE A 78 6.49 10.62 5.38
CA PHE A 78 5.60 11.44 4.56
C PHE A 78 4.67 12.27 5.45
N PRO A 79 4.50 13.57 5.17
CA PRO A 79 3.51 14.40 5.84
C PRO A 79 2.09 13.95 5.47
N GLU A 80 1.09 14.41 6.21
CA GLU A 80 -0.33 14.12 5.91
C GLU A 80 -0.77 14.75 4.59
N LYS A 81 -0.26 15.95 4.28
CA LYS A 81 -0.58 16.73 3.09
C LYS A 81 0.57 16.67 2.07
N ASP A 82 0.29 17.08 0.84
CA ASP A 82 1.26 17.17 -0.26
C ASP A 82 1.95 15.84 -0.63
N VAL A 83 1.20 14.75 -0.48
CA VAL A 83 1.64 13.40 -0.84
C VAL A 83 0.58 12.73 -1.70
N ILE A 84 1.02 12.12 -2.79
CA ILE A 84 0.20 11.20 -3.58
C ILE A 84 0.36 9.82 -2.98
N ARG A 85 -0.75 9.17 -2.63
CA ARG A 85 -0.79 7.79 -2.14
C ARG A 85 -1.69 6.97 -3.04
N ARG A 86 -1.21 5.81 -3.47
CA ARG A 86 -1.99 4.87 -4.26
C ARG A 86 -1.72 3.45 -3.80
N GLU A 87 -2.77 2.65 -3.85
CA GLU A 87 -2.72 1.22 -3.63
C GLU A 87 -3.52 0.55 -4.75
N LEU A 88 -3.02 -0.52 -5.32
CA LEU A 88 -3.77 -1.36 -6.26
C LEU A 88 -4.41 -2.49 -5.48
N MET A 89 -5.65 -2.76 -5.80
CA MET A 89 -6.44 -3.86 -5.24
C MET A 89 -7.00 -4.72 -6.36
N LEU A 90 -6.88 -6.04 -6.21
CA LEU A 90 -7.65 -7.04 -6.93
C LEU A 90 -8.73 -7.55 -5.99
N LEU A 91 -9.98 -7.53 -6.44
CA LEU A 91 -11.12 -8.00 -5.67
C LEU A 91 -11.91 -8.99 -6.51
N LYS A 92 -12.11 -10.19 -5.95
CA LYS A 92 -12.97 -11.21 -6.52
C LYS A 92 -14.29 -11.23 -5.76
N VAL A 93 -15.39 -11.09 -6.48
CA VAL A 93 -16.75 -11.01 -5.93
C VAL A 93 -17.65 -12.05 -6.59
N LYS A 94 -18.61 -12.59 -5.83
CA LYS A 94 -19.68 -13.41 -6.41
C LYS A 94 -20.51 -12.56 -7.36
N ALA A 95 -20.83 -13.13 -8.52
CA ALA A 95 -21.65 -12.48 -9.54
C ALA A 95 -22.41 -13.55 -10.32
N ASP A 96 -23.72 -13.53 -10.21
CA ASP A 96 -24.64 -14.31 -11.03
C ASP A 96 -25.27 -13.43 -12.12
N GLU A 97 -26.22 -13.98 -12.86
CA GLU A 97 -26.89 -13.26 -13.95
C GLU A 97 -27.67 -12.04 -13.44
N GLU A 98 -28.23 -12.09 -12.23
CA GLU A 98 -29.06 -11.02 -11.65
C GLU A 98 -28.21 -9.89 -11.09
N THR A 99 -27.09 -10.20 -10.47
CA THR A 99 -26.23 -9.22 -9.75
C THR A 99 -25.11 -8.65 -10.60
N ARG A 100 -24.71 -9.35 -11.67
CA ARG A 100 -23.56 -8.99 -12.51
C ARG A 100 -23.60 -7.58 -13.04
N SER A 101 -24.74 -7.16 -13.59
CA SER A 101 -24.90 -5.82 -14.17
C SER A 101 -24.74 -4.71 -13.12
N GLN A 102 -25.23 -4.93 -11.91
CA GLN A 102 -25.10 -3.98 -10.80
C GLN A 102 -23.63 -3.86 -10.35
N ILE A 103 -22.93 -4.99 -10.22
CA ILE A 103 -21.51 -5.02 -9.86
C ILE A 103 -20.69 -4.26 -10.91
N VAL A 104 -20.94 -4.48 -12.19
CA VAL A 104 -20.28 -3.78 -13.31
C VAL A 104 -20.53 -2.28 -13.24
N GLN A 105 -21.77 -1.84 -12.95
CA GLN A 105 -22.08 -0.42 -12.79
C GLN A 105 -21.31 0.21 -11.63
N ILE A 106 -21.25 -0.46 -10.47
CA ILE A 106 -20.49 0.01 -9.32
C ILE A 106 -18.98 0.08 -9.65
N ALA A 107 -18.43 -0.94 -10.30
CA ALA A 107 -17.05 -0.95 -10.74
C ALA A 107 -16.74 0.26 -11.64
N ASN A 108 -17.61 0.57 -12.60
CA ASN A 108 -17.47 1.72 -13.49
C ASN A 108 -17.52 3.07 -12.74
N ILE A 109 -18.44 3.23 -11.77
CA ILE A 109 -18.52 4.44 -10.93
C ILE A 109 -17.20 4.68 -10.19
N TYR A 110 -16.58 3.62 -9.65
CA TYR A 110 -15.30 3.67 -8.99
C TYR A 110 -14.10 3.69 -9.95
N ARG A 111 -14.34 3.65 -11.27
CA ARG A 111 -13.30 3.55 -12.32
C ARG A 111 -12.40 2.33 -12.11
N GLY A 112 -13.01 1.20 -11.81
CA GLY A 112 -12.35 -0.10 -11.73
C GLY A 112 -12.38 -0.81 -13.09
N ASN A 113 -11.40 -1.66 -13.32
CA ASN A 113 -11.29 -2.48 -14.52
C ASN A 113 -11.73 -3.92 -14.21
N ILE A 114 -12.59 -4.48 -15.04
CA ILE A 114 -12.96 -5.89 -14.94
C ILE A 114 -11.90 -6.69 -15.67
N LEU A 115 -11.19 -7.55 -14.95
CA LEU A 115 -10.08 -8.36 -15.48
C LEU A 115 -10.53 -9.77 -15.86
N ASP A 116 -11.52 -10.32 -15.16
CA ASP A 116 -12.05 -11.67 -15.43
C ASP A 116 -13.54 -11.69 -15.22
N VAL A 117 -14.22 -12.44 -16.10
CA VAL A 117 -15.66 -12.69 -16.06
C VAL A 117 -15.92 -14.18 -16.11
N SER A 118 -16.39 -14.73 -15.00
CA SER A 118 -16.76 -16.14 -14.90
C SER A 118 -18.26 -16.28 -14.64
N PRO A 119 -18.89 -17.45 -14.86
CA PRO A 119 -20.35 -17.62 -14.66
C PRO A 119 -20.84 -17.20 -13.27
N LYS A 120 -20.01 -17.35 -12.22
CA LYS A 120 -20.40 -17.11 -10.82
C LYS A 120 -19.51 -16.08 -10.11
N SER A 121 -18.60 -15.40 -10.80
CA SER A 121 -17.71 -14.42 -10.19
C SER A 121 -17.16 -13.40 -11.19
N LEU A 122 -16.74 -12.27 -10.67
CA LEU A 122 -15.96 -11.23 -11.37
C LEU A 122 -14.67 -10.97 -10.61
N VAL A 123 -13.58 -10.67 -11.33
CA VAL A 123 -12.35 -10.10 -10.76
C VAL A 123 -12.23 -8.66 -11.22
N ILE A 124 -12.10 -7.76 -10.27
CA ILE A 124 -12.08 -6.31 -10.49
C ILE A 124 -10.76 -5.75 -9.95
N GLU A 125 -10.05 -5.01 -10.81
CA GLU A 125 -8.90 -4.22 -10.42
C GLU A 125 -9.36 -2.81 -10.07
N LEU A 126 -8.86 -2.27 -8.95
CA LEU A 126 -9.10 -0.90 -8.55
C LEU A 126 -7.82 -0.26 -8.00
N THR A 127 -7.49 0.93 -8.50
CA THR A 127 -6.40 1.75 -7.96
C THR A 127 -6.97 3.01 -7.34
N GLY A 128 -6.49 3.36 -6.16
CA GLY A 128 -6.94 4.54 -5.45
C GLY A 128 -6.21 4.82 -4.15
N ASP A 129 -6.72 5.81 -3.43
CA ASP A 129 -6.39 6.03 -2.04
C ASP A 129 -7.19 5.08 -1.14
N ILE A 130 -6.87 5.11 0.17
CA ILE A 130 -7.47 4.18 1.13
C ILE A 130 -8.99 4.36 1.25
N GLU A 131 -9.49 5.59 1.14
CA GLU A 131 -10.93 5.90 1.28
C GLU A 131 -11.71 5.33 0.09
N LYS A 132 -11.20 5.54 -1.13
CA LYS A 132 -11.78 4.96 -2.35
C LYS A 132 -11.85 3.45 -2.29
N LEU A 133 -10.74 2.78 -1.91
CA LEU A 133 -10.70 1.31 -1.82
C LEU A 133 -11.62 0.78 -0.73
N ARG A 134 -11.68 1.45 0.42
CA ARG A 134 -12.58 1.07 1.52
C ARG A 134 -14.05 1.22 1.12
N GLY A 135 -14.41 2.33 0.47
CA GLY A 135 -15.76 2.54 -0.04
C GLY A 135 -16.18 1.46 -1.03
N PHE A 136 -15.29 1.10 -1.96
CA PHE A 136 -15.57 0.03 -2.92
C PHE A 136 -15.75 -1.34 -2.26
N ILE A 137 -14.90 -1.70 -1.30
CA ILE A 137 -15.04 -2.93 -0.51
C ILE A 137 -16.40 -2.96 0.20
N GLY A 138 -16.81 -1.84 0.81
CA GLY A 138 -18.12 -1.71 1.46
C GLY A 138 -19.28 -1.99 0.51
N MET A 139 -19.23 -1.46 -0.71
CA MET A 139 -20.25 -1.72 -1.74
C MET A 139 -20.25 -3.18 -2.19
N MET A 140 -19.07 -3.78 -2.41
CA MET A 140 -18.94 -5.15 -2.88
C MET A 140 -19.29 -6.20 -1.81
N SER A 141 -19.19 -5.87 -0.53
CA SER A 141 -19.51 -6.79 0.57
C SER A 141 -20.93 -7.31 0.53
N ASN A 142 -21.89 -6.52 -0.01
CA ASN A 142 -23.29 -6.93 -0.18
C ASN A 142 -23.50 -8.08 -1.17
N TYR A 143 -22.55 -8.28 -2.09
CA TYR A 143 -22.61 -9.33 -3.11
C TYR A 143 -21.84 -10.59 -2.71
N GLY A 144 -20.99 -10.50 -1.70
CA GLY A 144 -20.15 -11.60 -1.22
C GLY A 144 -18.77 -11.59 -1.85
N ILE A 145 -17.81 -11.02 -1.12
CA ILE A 145 -16.41 -10.99 -1.51
C ILE A 145 -15.80 -12.37 -1.30
N LEU A 146 -15.15 -12.89 -2.34
CA LEU A 146 -14.47 -14.18 -2.32
C LEU A 146 -13.00 -14.04 -1.95
N GLU A 147 -12.34 -12.99 -2.47
CA GLU A 147 -10.92 -12.77 -2.24
C GLU A 147 -10.56 -11.30 -2.43
N ILE A 148 -9.59 -10.81 -1.67
CA ILE A 148 -8.97 -9.48 -1.84
C ILE A 148 -7.46 -9.63 -1.77
N ALA A 149 -6.77 -9.08 -2.77
CA ALA A 149 -5.32 -8.91 -2.77
C ALA A 149 -4.97 -7.43 -2.94
N LYS A 150 -3.97 -6.94 -2.21
CA LYS A 150 -3.53 -5.53 -2.25
C LYS A 150 -2.02 -5.43 -2.29
N THR A 151 -1.50 -4.43 -3.00
CA THR A 151 -0.05 -4.20 -3.11
C THR A 151 0.58 -3.56 -1.89
N GLY A 152 -0.21 -2.96 -1.00
CA GLY A 152 0.31 -1.95 -0.08
C GLY A 152 0.40 -0.57 -0.75
N ILE A 153 0.72 0.45 0.04
CA ILE A 153 0.71 1.84 -0.42
C ILE A 153 2.03 2.20 -1.10
N VAL A 154 1.94 2.73 -2.30
CA VAL A 154 3.01 3.49 -2.94
C VAL A 154 2.75 4.97 -2.69
N ALA A 155 3.75 5.70 -2.17
CA ALA A 155 3.62 7.11 -1.84
C ALA A 155 4.73 7.95 -2.48
N MET A 156 4.38 9.17 -2.90
CA MET A 156 5.31 10.12 -3.52
C MET A 156 4.94 11.55 -3.10
N SER A 157 5.92 12.38 -2.82
CA SER A 157 5.68 13.81 -2.54
C SER A 157 5.16 14.51 -3.78
N ARG A 158 4.29 15.51 -3.59
CA ARG A 158 3.88 16.42 -4.67
C ARG A 158 4.97 17.46 -4.94
N GLY A 159 4.99 17.99 -6.16
CA GLY A 159 5.95 19.01 -6.59
C GLY A 159 7.39 18.49 -6.69
N GLU A 160 8.34 19.41 -6.68
CA GLU A 160 9.77 19.14 -6.88
C GLU A 160 10.50 18.60 -5.62
N LYS A 161 9.80 18.50 -4.48
CA LYS A 161 10.38 18.02 -3.22
C LYS A 161 10.56 16.50 -3.26
N MET A 162 11.78 16.04 -3.37
CA MET A 162 12.15 14.62 -3.19
C MET A 162 12.41 14.27 -1.73
#